data_165786f4cda91c7c7626821f456b898e
#
_entry.id   165786f4cda91c7c7626821f456b898e
#
_cell.length_a   1.000
_cell.length_b   1.000
_cell.length_c   1.000
_cell.angle_alpha   90.00
_cell.angle_beta   90.00
_cell.angle_gamma   90.00
#
_symmetry.space_group_name_H-M   'P 1'
#
loop_
_entity.id
_entity.type
_entity.pdbx_description
1 polymer ?
#
loop_
_entity_poly.entity_id
_entity_poly.type
_entity_poly.pdbx_seq_one_letter_code
_entity_poly.pdbx_strand_id
1 'polypeptide(L)'
;MRIKSGLLGIVFVISCLGIATRAHAQVVGQPYRINDKEVERILHRIENQANKFRHSLDAALDRSRLNGTNREDDINAFIKKFDEQTKRLHDRFDDHKSVAADVEAVLNSAASIDQFMRRQHLNERAQNDWSTLRGNLDELAEAYNVTWRWEGVAVLGPTTVVTATPVGLPYRLSDKEIERMLHSIEQQSGKFRSSLDSALDKSSLNSTDREDDINAFVKEFDQEVRRLHDRFDDHKSVAADVQAVLDRAARIDSFMRRRGLTERAQNDWSALRANLDQLAEAYSVSWRW
;
A
#
# COMPACT_ATOMS: atom_id res chain seq x y z
N MET A 1 15.13 -27.64 78.90
CA MET A 1 14.19 -27.61 77.82
C MET A 1 14.72 -26.65 76.73
N ARG A 2 15.43 -27.16 75.75
CA ARG A 2 16.07 -26.35 74.69
C ARG A 2 15.65 -26.94 73.37
N ILE A 3 14.90 -26.13 72.61
CA ILE A 3 14.40 -26.46 71.25
C ILE A 3 15.51 -25.96 70.28
N LYS A 4 16.09 -26.89 69.52
CA LYS A 4 17.01 -26.58 68.44
C LYS A 4 16.21 -26.40 67.15
N SER A 5 16.22 -25.21 66.59
CA SER A 5 15.69 -24.88 65.28
C SER A 5 16.70 -25.32 64.20
N GLY A 6 16.33 -26.26 63.36
CA GLY A 6 17.06 -26.63 62.15
C GLY A 6 16.66 -25.74 60.98
N LEU A 7 17.64 -25.05 60.39
CA LEU A 7 17.49 -24.23 59.19
C LEU A 7 17.65 -25.16 57.98
N LEU A 8 16.55 -25.39 57.25
CA LEU A 8 16.57 -26.14 56.01
C LEU A 8 16.80 -25.15 54.84
N GLY A 9 18.00 -25.15 54.28
CA GLY A 9 18.31 -24.33 53.09
C GLY A 9 17.70 -24.97 51.84
N ILE A 10 16.74 -24.27 51.24
CA ILE A 10 16.20 -24.62 49.95
C ILE A 10 17.08 -23.96 48.86
N VAL A 11 17.85 -24.79 48.17
CA VAL A 11 18.60 -24.39 46.97
C VAL A 11 17.60 -24.32 45.82
N PHE A 12 17.32 -23.09 45.39
CA PHE A 12 16.50 -22.84 44.19
C PHE A 12 17.38 -22.95 42.95
N VAL A 13 17.35 -24.09 42.27
CA VAL A 13 17.97 -24.23 40.94
C VAL A 13 17.09 -23.53 39.93
N ILE A 14 17.46 -22.32 39.53
CA ILE A 14 16.84 -21.61 38.41
C ILE A 14 17.32 -22.27 37.12
N SER A 15 16.52 -23.19 36.60
CA SER A 15 16.66 -23.67 35.22
C SER A 15 16.27 -22.54 34.27
N CYS A 16 17.25 -21.82 33.72
CA CYS A 16 17.07 -20.97 32.57
C CYS A 16 16.68 -21.84 31.36
N LEU A 17 15.38 -22.11 31.19
CA LEU A 17 14.87 -22.53 29.91
C LEU A 17 15.00 -21.35 28.93
N GLY A 18 16.07 -21.38 28.14
CA GLY A 18 16.20 -20.51 26.98
C GLY A 18 15.03 -20.71 26.03
N ILE A 19 14.03 -19.84 26.13
CA ILE A 19 12.99 -19.73 25.12
C ILE A 19 13.68 -19.18 23.87
N ALA A 20 14.08 -20.10 22.98
CA ALA A 20 14.46 -19.72 21.63
C ALA A 20 13.21 -19.12 20.98
N THR A 21 13.13 -17.80 20.98
CA THR A 21 12.13 -17.07 20.19
C THR A 21 12.39 -17.40 18.73
N ARG A 22 11.62 -18.36 18.22
CA ARG A 22 11.59 -18.63 16.79
C ARG A 22 11.06 -17.36 16.14
N ALA A 23 11.92 -16.65 15.42
CA ALA A 23 11.48 -15.57 14.53
C ALA A 23 10.58 -16.21 13.46
N HIS A 24 9.29 -16.12 13.67
CA HIS A 24 8.32 -16.41 12.63
C HIS A 24 8.26 -15.18 11.74
N ALA A 25 8.32 -15.36 10.42
CA ALA A 25 7.97 -14.30 9.50
C ALA A 25 6.54 -13.85 9.86
N GLN A 26 6.38 -12.57 10.19
CA GLN A 26 5.08 -12.01 10.56
C GLN A 26 4.71 -10.97 9.52
N VAL A 27 3.49 -11.05 9.04
CA VAL A 27 2.86 -9.98 8.27
C VAL A 27 2.58 -8.83 9.25
N VAL A 28 3.19 -7.68 9.01
CA VAL A 28 2.97 -6.47 9.81
C VAL A 28 2.12 -5.51 8.99
N GLY A 29 0.96 -5.20 9.50
CA GLY A 29 -0.05 -4.35 8.87
C GLY A 29 -1.26 -5.16 8.38
N GLN A 30 -2.39 -4.47 8.24
CA GLN A 30 -3.56 -5.06 7.57
C GLN A 30 -3.45 -4.76 6.07
N PRO A 31 -3.67 -5.76 5.19
CA PRO A 31 -3.67 -5.54 3.75
C PRO A 31 -4.70 -4.49 3.37
N TYR A 32 -4.24 -3.45 2.67
CA TYR A 32 -5.10 -2.38 2.20
C TYR A 32 -4.72 -1.98 0.78
N ARG A 33 -5.70 -1.84 -0.08
CA ARG A 33 -5.56 -1.33 -1.43
C ARG A 33 -6.88 -0.73 -1.91
N ILE A 34 -6.81 0.43 -2.54
CA ILE A 34 -7.95 1.07 -3.23
C ILE A 34 -7.99 0.52 -4.67
N ASN A 35 -9.14 -0.04 -5.08
CA ASN A 35 -9.35 -0.58 -6.44
C ASN A 35 -9.55 0.53 -7.48
N ASP A 36 -9.49 0.19 -8.77
CA ASP A 36 -9.61 1.18 -9.86
C ASP A 36 -10.95 1.92 -9.83
N LYS A 37 -12.05 1.24 -9.53
CA LYS A 37 -13.38 1.86 -9.44
C LYS A 37 -13.47 2.89 -8.29
N GLU A 38 -12.75 2.69 -7.22
CA GLU A 38 -12.69 3.67 -6.11
C GLU A 38 -11.83 4.86 -6.48
N VAL A 39 -10.70 4.63 -7.17
CA VAL A 39 -9.87 5.72 -7.71
C VAL A 39 -10.64 6.56 -8.70
N GLU A 40 -11.36 5.95 -9.65
CA GLU A 40 -12.23 6.66 -10.59
C GLU A 40 -13.24 7.56 -9.87
N ARG A 41 -13.87 7.06 -8.80
CA ARG A 41 -14.77 7.87 -7.97
C ARG A 41 -14.07 9.04 -7.26
N ILE A 42 -12.85 8.84 -6.79
CA ILE A 42 -12.03 9.91 -6.19
C ILE A 42 -11.71 10.97 -7.25
N LEU A 43 -11.25 10.56 -8.44
CA LEU A 43 -10.92 11.46 -9.53
C LEU A 43 -12.14 12.28 -10.00
N HIS A 44 -13.27 11.63 -10.15
CA HIS A 44 -14.52 12.31 -10.49
C HIS A 44 -14.93 13.34 -9.42
N ARG A 45 -14.78 13.03 -8.12
CA ARG A 45 -15.03 14.02 -7.05
C ARG A 45 -14.03 15.18 -7.08
N ILE A 46 -12.75 14.91 -7.36
CA ILE A 46 -11.71 15.94 -7.47
C ILE A 46 -12.03 16.88 -8.63
N GLU A 47 -12.32 16.36 -9.81
CA GLU A 47 -12.66 17.16 -10.99
C GLU A 47 -13.88 18.08 -10.73
N ASN A 48 -14.96 17.50 -10.22
CA ASN A 48 -16.17 18.27 -9.91
C ASN A 48 -15.91 19.35 -8.85
N GLN A 49 -15.12 19.03 -7.84
CA GLN A 49 -14.84 19.97 -6.74
C GLN A 49 -13.82 21.03 -7.16
N ALA A 50 -12.84 20.69 -8.01
CA ALA A 50 -11.91 21.67 -8.60
C ALA A 50 -12.67 22.73 -9.40
N ASN A 51 -13.66 22.32 -10.20
CA ASN A 51 -14.51 23.24 -10.94
C ASN A 51 -15.32 24.16 -10.00
N LYS A 52 -15.95 23.59 -8.95
CA LYS A 52 -16.71 24.39 -7.96
C LYS A 52 -15.79 25.38 -7.26
N PHE A 53 -14.61 24.92 -6.81
CA PHE A 53 -13.61 25.76 -6.15
C PHE A 53 -13.16 26.90 -7.06
N ARG A 54 -12.87 26.63 -8.35
CA ARG A 54 -12.49 27.65 -9.33
C ARG A 54 -13.52 28.77 -9.39
N HIS A 55 -14.81 28.44 -9.50
CA HIS A 55 -15.87 29.46 -9.54
C HIS A 55 -16.06 30.23 -8.23
N SER A 56 -15.94 29.55 -7.10
CA SER A 56 -16.10 30.23 -5.81
C SER A 56 -14.91 31.10 -5.47
N LEU A 57 -13.71 30.71 -5.94
CA LEU A 57 -12.50 31.51 -5.78
C LEU A 57 -12.54 32.75 -6.65
N ASP A 58 -12.89 32.64 -7.95
CA ASP A 58 -13.05 33.74 -8.87
C ASP A 58 -14.01 34.79 -8.29
N ALA A 59 -15.22 34.36 -7.88
CA ALA A 59 -16.18 35.23 -7.21
C ALA A 59 -15.71 35.83 -5.87
N ALA A 60 -14.74 35.20 -5.21
CA ALA A 60 -14.14 35.73 -3.97
C ALA A 60 -13.05 36.77 -4.28
N LEU A 61 -12.29 36.57 -5.35
CA LEU A 61 -11.30 37.51 -5.82
C LEU A 61 -11.95 38.81 -6.33
N ASP A 62 -13.03 38.72 -7.10
CA ASP A 62 -13.83 39.87 -7.55
C ASP A 62 -14.27 40.80 -6.40
N ARG A 63 -14.47 40.24 -5.22
CA ARG A 63 -14.88 40.98 -4.00
C ARG A 63 -13.72 41.37 -3.09
N SER A 64 -12.51 41.05 -3.49
CA SER A 64 -11.29 41.30 -2.72
C SER A 64 -10.56 42.55 -3.16
N ARG A 65 -9.47 42.87 -2.47
CA ARG A 65 -8.56 43.96 -2.87
C ARG A 65 -7.73 43.62 -4.12
N LEU A 66 -7.83 42.39 -4.60
CA LEU A 66 -7.11 41.91 -5.79
C LEU A 66 -7.90 42.17 -7.07
N ASN A 67 -9.20 42.50 -6.97
CA ASN A 67 -10.08 42.72 -8.11
C ASN A 67 -9.49 43.71 -9.10
N GLY A 68 -9.42 43.34 -10.38
CA GLY A 68 -8.88 44.13 -11.48
C GLY A 68 -7.36 44.28 -11.47
N THR A 69 -6.64 43.43 -10.75
CA THR A 69 -5.16 43.46 -10.74
C THR A 69 -4.56 42.30 -11.55
N ASN A 70 -3.36 42.49 -12.12
CA ASN A 70 -2.60 41.42 -12.78
C ASN A 70 -2.42 40.20 -11.87
N ARG A 71 -2.39 40.40 -10.55
CA ARG A 71 -2.27 39.29 -9.57
C ARG A 71 -3.53 38.43 -9.50
N GLU A 72 -4.69 39.01 -9.68
CA GLU A 72 -5.93 38.24 -9.83
C GLU A 72 -5.90 37.39 -11.09
N ASP A 73 -5.49 37.98 -12.23
CA ASP A 73 -5.36 37.28 -13.50
C ASP A 73 -4.38 36.09 -13.38
N ASP A 74 -3.23 36.28 -12.74
CA ASP A 74 -2.25 35.21 -12.49
C ASP A 74 -2.82 34.09 -11.63
N ILE A 75 -3.59 34.43 -10.58
CA ILE A 75 -4.23 33.44 -9.70
C ILE A 75 -5.29 32.67 -10.50
N ASN A 76 -6.14 33.34 -11.23
CA ASN A 76 -7.20 32.70 -12.03
C ASN A 76 -6.60 31.81 -13.12
N ALA A 77 -5.53 32.22 -13.79
CA ALA A 77 -4.79 31.40 -14.76
C ALA A 77 -4.19 30.13 -14.10
N PHE A 78 -3.62 30.26 -12.89
CA PHE A 78 -3.07 29.13 -12.16
C PHE A 78 -4.15 28.12 -11.74
N ILE A 79 -5.28 28.61 -11.24
CA ILE A 79 -6.42 27.74 -10.83
C ILE A 79 -7.04 27.07 -12.05
N LYS A 80 -7.17 27.76 -13.17
CA LYS A 80 -7.61 27.16 -14.44
C LYS A 80 -6.68 26.04 -14.89
N LYS A 81 -5.36 26.26 -14.79
CA LYS A 81 -4.37 25.20 -15.09
C LYS A 81 -4.50 24.01 -14.16
N PHE A 82 -4.76 24.23 -12.87
CA PHE A 82 -5.02 23.14 -11.92
C PHE A 82 -6.28 22.34 -12.28
N ASP A 83 -7.39 23.01 -12.62
CA ASP A 83 -8.62 22.37 -13.10
C ASP A 83 -8.36 21.53 -14.38
N GLU A 84 -7.57 22.03 -15.31
CA GLU A 84 -7.15 21.29 -16.51
C GLU A 84 -6.25 20.09 -16.19
N GLN A 85 -5.40 20.18 -15.16
CA GLN A 85 -4.57 19.07 -14.68
C GLN A 85 -5.42 17.96 -14.07
N THR A 86 -6.46 18.30 -13.27
CA THR A 86 -7.35 17.30 -12.67
C THR A 86 -8.15 16.56 -13.74
N LYS A 87 -8.66 17.27 -14.75
CA LYS A 87 -9.34 16.66 -15.91
C LYS A 87 -8.42 15.71 -16.68
N ARG A 88 -7.21 16.18 -17.03
CA ARG A 88 -6.25 15.35 -17.73
C ARG A 88 -5.87 14.10 -16.93
N LEU A 89 -5.72 14.21 -15.62
CA LEU A 89 -5.47 13.06 -14.76
C LEU A 89 -6.61 12.04 -14.86
N HIS A 90 -7.86 12.49 -14.80
CA HIS A 90 -9.05 11.65 -14.90
C HIS A 90 -9.13 10.99 -16.29
N ASP A 91 -9.06 11.74 -17.36
CA ASP A 91 -9.09 11.23 -18.74
C ASP A 91 -8.02 10.17 -19.00
N ARG A 92 -6.79 10.40 -18.50
CA ARG A 92 -5.69 9.45 -18.67
C ARG A 92 -5.87 8.19 -17.83
N PHE A 93 -6.50 8.31 -16.67
CA PHE A 93 -6.85 7.15 -15.84
C PHE A 93 -7.91 6.28 -16.54
N ASP A 94 -8.96 6.88 -17.10
CA ASP A 94 -10.00 6.19 -17.86
C ASP A 94 -9.43 5.50 -19.11
N ASP A 95 -8.44 6.12 -19.74
CA ASP A 95 -7.68 5.54 -20.84
C ASP A 95 -6.69 4.42 -20.42
N HIS A 96 -6.69 4.02 -19.16
CA HIS A 96 -5.75 3.04 -18.57
C HIS A 96 -4.27 3.37 -18.76
N LYS A 97 -3.93 4.66 -18.84
CA LYS A 97 -2.54 5.13 -18.94
C LYS A 97 -1.90 5.25 -17.56
N SER A 98 -0.59 5.19 -17.51
CA SER A 98 0.14 5.52 -16.28
C SER A 98 -0.08 6.99 -15.92
N VAL A 99 -0.54 7.26 -14.69
CA VAL A 99 -0.91 8.59 -14.21
C VAL A 99 -0.08 9.06 -13.00
N ALA A 100 0.96 8.32 -12.61
CA ALA A 100 1.77 8.68 -11.44
C ALA A 100 2.31 10.12 -11.52
N ALA A 101 2.86 10.53 -12.67
CA ALA A 101 3.35 11.88 -12.88
C ALA A 101 2.22 12.94 -12.88
N ASP A 102 1.02 12.58 -13.35
CA ASP A 102 -0.14 13.48 -13.31
C ASP A 102 -0.65 13.65 -11.87
N VAL A 103 -0.68 12.59 -11.06
CA VAL A 103 -0.98 12.65 -9.62
C VAL A 103 0.00 13.58 -8.90
N GLU A 104 1.31 13.40 -9.14
CA GLU A 104 2.33 14.26 -8.56
C GLU A 104 2.13 15.73 -8.95
N ALA A 105 1.85 16.00 -10.22
CA ALA A 105 1.64 17.37 -10.73
C ALA A 105 0.39 18.02 -10.09
N VAL A 106 -0.71 17.27 -9.93
CA VAL A 106 -1.94 17.75 -9.28
C VAL A 106 -1.68 18.05 -7.80
N LEU A 107 -1.03 17.16 -7.06
CA LEU A 107 -0.73 17.34 -5.63
C LEU A 107 0.22 18.54 -5.41
N ASN A 108 1.24 18.71 -6.24
CA ASN A 108 2.16 19.86 -6.17
C ASN A 108 1.45 21.19 -6.44
N SER A 109 0.56 21.23 -7.44
CA SER A 109 -0.26 22.40 -7.70
C SER A 109 -1.21 22.72 -6.55
N ALA A 110 -1.82 21.68 -5.97
CA ALA A 110 -2.70 21.80 -4.81
C ALA A 110 -1.99 22.36 -3.58
N ALA A 111 -0.73 21.96 -3.32
CA ALA A 111 0.05 22.54 -2.23
C ALA A 111 0.27 24.05 -2.39
N SER A 112 0.51 24.50 -3.61
CA SER A 112 0.66 25.94 -3.91
C SER A 112 -0.66 26.69 -3.67
N ILE A 113 -1.79 26.07 -4.03
CA ILE A 113 -3.13 26.63 -3.75
C ILE A 113 -3.39 26.69 -2.24
N ASP A 114 -3.09 25.62 -1.49
CA ASP A 114 -3.29 25.59 -0.04
C ASP A 114 -2.52 26.72 0.66
N GLN A 115 -1.28 26.93 0.23
CA GLN A 115 -0.45 28.01 0.75
C GLN A 115 -1.05 29.40 0.46
N PHE A 116 -1.61 29.59 -0.74
CA PHE A 116 -2.34 30.81 -1.08
C PHE A 116 -3.59 30.97 -0.23
N MET A 117 -4.43 29.95 -0.11
CA MET A 117 -5.68 29.97 0.67
C MET A 117 -5.45 30.28 2.15
N ARG A 118 -4.37 29.79 2.74
CA ARG A 118 -3.98 30.10 4.14
C ARG A 118 -3.57 31.55 4.34
N ARG A 119 -2.96 32.18 3.33
CA ARG A 119 -2.50 33.58 3.41
C ARG A 119 -3.61 34.58 3.14
N GLN A 120 -4.61 34.17 2.37
CA GLN A 120 -5.72 35.03 1.96
C GLN A 120 -6.99 34.63 2.75
N HIS A 121 -7.51 35.57 3.52
CA HIS A 121 -8.77 35.39 4.23
C HIS A 121 -9.92 35.67 3.26
N LEU A 122 -10.13 34.75 2.31
CA LEU A 122 -11.20 34.82 1.35
C LEU A 122 -12.55 34.46 2.01
N ASN A 123 -13.64 34.59 1.23
CA ASN A 123 -14.97 34.29 1.75
C ASN A 123 -15.11 32.79 2.17
N GLU A 124 -16.05 32.54 3.05
CA GLU A 124 -16.31 31.22 3.63
C GLU A 124 -16.58 30.15 2.55
N ARG A 125 -17.28 30.53 1.48
CA ARG A 125 -17.61 29.59 0.39
C ARG A 125 -16.34 29.06 -0.30
N ALA A 126 -15.41 29.93 -0.68
CA ALA A 126 -14.16 29.52 -1.30
C ALA A 126 -13.31 28.68 -0.32
N GLN A 127 -13.30 29.00 0.97
CA GLN A 127 -12.61 28.22 2.01
C GLN A 127 -13.21 26.80 2.16
N ASN A 128 -14.55 26.70 2.17
CA ASN A 128 -15.24 25.41 2.29
C ASN A 128 -15.06 24.55 1.04
N ASP A 129 -15.15 25.13 -0.15
CA ASP A 129 -14.92 24.40 -1.41
C ASP A 129 -13.47 23.91 -1.49
N TRP A 130 -12.49 24.71 -1.05
CA TRP A 130 -11.11 24.29 -0.94
C TRP A 130 -10.91 23.16 0.07
N SER A 131 -11.50 23.28 1.27
CA SER A 131 -11.42 22.26 2.31
C SER A 131 -11.96 20.91 1.82
N THR A 132 -13.06 20.91 1.08
CA THR A 132 -13.66 19.69 0.50
C THR A 132 -12.74 19.09 -0.57
N LEU A 133 -12.21 19.93 -1.46
CA LEU A 133 -11.27 19.49 -2.50
C LEU A 133 -10.00 18.90 -1.89
N ARG A 134 -9.49 19.53 -0.85
CA ARG A 134 -8.31 19.07 -0.11
C ARG A 134 -8.52 17.66 0.48
N GLY A 135 -9.69 17.39 1.08
CA GLY A 135 -10.02 16.04 1.56
C GLY A 135 -10.00 14.98 0.46
N ASN A 136 -10.54 15.31 -0.73
CA ASN A 136 -10.48 14.38 -1.87
C ASN A 136 -9.04 14.17 -2.39
N LEU A 137 -8.18 15.19 -2.30
CA LEU A 137 -6.76 15.10 -2.67
C LEU A 137 -5.95 14.28 -1.67
N ASP A 138 -6.32 14.32 -0.37
CA ASP A 138 -5.74 13.45 0.65
C ASP A 138 -6.06 11.97 0.35
N GLU A 139 -7.31 11.65 -0.03
CA GLU A 139 -7.70 10.31 -0.46
C GLU A 139 -6.93 9.86 -1.72
N LEU A 140 -6.69 10.77 -2.67
CA LEU A 140 -5.88 10.48 -3.86
C LEU A 140 -4.42 10.18 -3.49
N ALA A 141 -3.83 10.97 -2.59
CA ALA A 141 -2.47 10.75 -2.11
C ALA A 141 -2.34 9.38 -1.43
N GLU A 142 -3.31 9.02 -0.58
CA GLU A 142 -3.37 7.70 0.06
C GLU A 142 -3.49 6.57 -0.97
N ALA A 143 -4.37 6.71 -1.98
CA ALA A 143 -4.56 5.72 -3.04
C ALA A 143 -3.28 5.43 -3.84
N TYR A 144 -2.36 6.40 -3.90
CA TYR A 144 -1.08 6.30 -4.59
C TYR A 144 0.12 6.15 -3.65
N ASN A 145 -0.11 5.80 -2.38
CA ASN A 145 0.93 5.64 -1.35
C ASN A 145 1.85 6.87 -1.21
N VAL A 146 1.31 8.07 -1.45
CA VAL A 146 2.04 9.32 -1.29
C VAL A 146 1.86 9.83 0.13
N THR A 147 2.95 9.93 0.89
CA THR A 147 2.92 10.63 2.17
C THR A 147 2.82 12.13 1.90
N TRP A 148 1.63 12.69 2.10
CA TRP A 148 1.33 14.07 1.80
C TRP A 148 1.20 14.91 3.08
N ARG A 149 1.84 16.07 3.10
CA ARG A 149 1.71 17.05 4.17
C ARG A 149 1.42 18.42 3.59
N TRP A 150 0.29 18.98 3.98
CA TRP A 150 -0.11 20.33 3.60
C TRP A 150 0.73 21.43 4.25
N GLU A 151 1.40 21.12 5.34
CA GLU A 151 2.31 22.03 6.04
C GLU A 151 3.67 21.96 5.37
N GLY A 152 3.92 22.90 4.44
CA GLY A 152 5.26 23.13 3.91
C GLY A 152 6.19 23.55 5.03
N VAL A 153 7.44 23.07 5.02
CA VAL A 153 8.50 23.54 5.91
C VAL A 153 8.58 25.06 5.78
N ALA A 154 8.39 25.75 6.91
CA ALA A 154 8.60 27.20 6.97
C ALA A 154 10.09 27.48 6.68
N VAL A 155 10.41 27.92 5.48
CA VAL A 155 11.73 28.47 5.16
C VAL A 155 11.68 29.96 5.48
N LEU A 156 12.37 30.34 6.54
CA LEU A 156 12.70 31.72 6.85
C LEU A 156 13.74 32.20 5.82
N GLY A 157 13.27 32.94 4.79
CA GLY A 157 14.16 33.59 3.83
C GLY A 157 13.42 34.12 2.58
N PRO A 158 13.86 35.24 1.98
CA PRO A 158 13.07 35.98 1.00
C PRO A 158 13.00 35.39 -0.42
N THR A 159 13.47 34.20 -0.69
CA THR A 159 13.41 33.61 -2.04
C THR A 159 13.62 32.10 -2.04
N THR A 160 12.64 31.36 -1.50
CA THR A 160 12.63 29.92 -1.76
C THR A 160 11.20 29.49 -2.02
N VAL A 161 10.92 29.11 -3.26
CA VAL A 161 9.70 28.38 -3.60
C VAL A 161 9.83 27.03 -2.91
N VAL A 162 9.13 26.86 -1.77
CA VAL A 162 9.01 25.57 -1.12
C VAL A 162 7.99 24.78 -1.94
N THR A 163 8.48 23.99 -2.86
CA THR A 163 7.72 22.87 -3.40
C THR A 163 7.49 21.90 -2.25
N ALA A 164 6.24 21.70 -1.85
CA ALA A 164 5.88 20.54 -1.05
C ALA A 164 6.27 19.33 -1.90
N THR A 165 7.38 18.69 -1.55
CA THR A 165 7.83 17.50 -2.25
C THR A 165 7.09 16.32 -1.62
N PRO A 166 6.30 15.56 -2.40
CA PRO A 166 5.77 14.30 -1.90
C PRO A 166 6.95 13.43 -1.45
N VAL A 167 6.84 12.84 -0.27
CA VAL A 167 7.84 11.88 0.21
C VAL A 167 7.53 10.55 -0.48
N GLY A 168 8.22 10.27 -1.56
CA GLY A 168 8.04 9.10 -2.41
C GLY A 168 7.41 9.45 -3.77
N LEU A 169 7.72 8.64 -4.77
CA LEU A 169 7.04 8.71 -6.07
C LEU A 169 5.66 8.06 -5.93
N PRO A 170 4.61 8.64 -6.55
CA PRO A 170 3.30 8.00 -6.59
C PRO A 170 3.41 6.59 -7.19
N TYR A 171 2.97 5.59 -6.45
CA TYR A 171 3.00 4.20 -6.89
C TYR A 171 1.68 3.51 -6.57
N ARG A 172 1.09 2.90 -7.56
CA ARG A 172 -0.09 2.06 -7.45
C ARG A 172 -0.15 1.10 -8.62
N LEU A 173 -0.46 -0.16 -8.35
CA LEU A 173 -0.81 -1.12 -9.40
C LEU A 173 -2.31 -1.04 -9.70
N SER A 174 -2.65 -1.03 -11.00
CA SER A 174 -4.03 -1.14 -11.47
C SER A 174 -4.63 -2.51 -11.17
N ASP A 175 -5.94 -2.64 -11.23
CA ASP A 175 -6.60 -3.94 -11.04
C ASP A 175 -6.12 -4.96 -12.09
N LYS A 176 -5.93 -4.53 -13.34
CA LYS A 176 -5.36 -5.37 -14.41
C LYS A 176 -3.92 -5.85 -14.14
N GLU A 177 -3.12 -5.05 -13.46
CA GLU A 177 -1.76 -5.47 -13.05
C GLU A 177 -1.80 -6.46 -11.91
N ILE A 178 -2.71 -6.28 -10.95
CA ILE A 178 -2.94 -7.24 -9.87
C ILE A 178 -3.46 -8.57 -10.43
N GLU A 179 -4.44 -8.56 -11.32
CA GLU A 179 -4.97 -9.76 -11.99
C GLU A 179 -3.85 -10.57 -12.65
N ARG A 180 -2.98 -9.91 -13.43
CA ARG A 180 -1.82 -10.56 -14.06
C ARG A 180 -0.84 -11.13 -13.02
N MET A 181 -0.64 -10.43 -11.92
CA MET A 181 0.20 -10.89 -10.82
C MET A 181 -0.40 -12.11 -10.13
N LEU A 182 -1.69 -12.10 -9.80
CA LEU A 182 -2.40 -13.23 -9.19
C LEU A 182 -2.38 -14.45 -10.10
N HIS A 183 -2.58 -14.27 -11.41
CA HIS A 183 -2.45 -15.33 -12.39
C HIS A 183 -1.02 -15.92 -12.40
N SER A 184 0.01 -15.09 -12.32
CA SER A 184 1.40 -15.55 -12.23
C SER A 184 1.67 -16.33 -10.93
N ILE A 185 1.16 -15.84 -9.79
CA ILE A 185 1.26 -16.49 -8.47
C ILE A 185 0.60 -17.88 -8.53
N GLU A 186 -0.61 -17.97 -9.10
CA GLU A 186 -1.34 -19.22 -9.26
C GLU A 186 -0.53 -20.26 -10.09
N GLN A 187 -0.03 -19.85 -11.26
CA GLN A 187 0.78 -20.72 -12.09
C GLN A 187 2.06 -21.20 -11.38
N GLN A 188 2.72 -20.30 -10.67
CA GLN A 188 3.96 -20.64 -9.94
C GLN A 188 3.68 -21.49 -8.71
N SER A 189 2.56 -21.30 -8.03
CA SER A 189 2.11 -22.15 -6.92
C SER A 189 1.94 -23.61 -7.39
N GLY A 190 1.29 -23.82 -8.54
CA GLY A 190 1.13 -25.15 -9.14
C GLY A 190 2.47 -25.79 -9.52
N LYS A 191 3.41 -25.02 -10.10
CA LYS A 191 4.76 -25.50 -10.43
C LYS A 191 5.54 -25.88 -9.17
N PHE A 192 5.54 -24.99 -8.18
CA PHE A 192 6.20 -25.22 -6.89
C PHE A 192 5.66 -26.49 -6.21
N ARG A 193 4.34 -26.65 -6.15
CA ARG A 193 3.71 -27.85 -5.58
C ARG A 193 4.25 -29.12 -6.23
N SER A 194 4.30 -29.16 -7.57
CA SER A 194 4.77 -30.34 -8.31
C SER A 194 6.26 -30.60 -8.12
N SER A 195 7.09 -29.56 -8.07
CA SER A 195 8.53 -29.72 -7.87
C SER A 195 8.88 -30.05 -6.41
N LEU A 196 8.09 -29.58 -5.44
CA LEU A 196 8.24 -29.96 -4.04
C LEU A 196 7.89 -31.42 -3.81
N ASP A 197 6.74 -31.89 -4.32
CA ASP A 197 6.32 -33.28 -4.24
C ASP A 197 7.43 -34.20 -4.79
N SER A 198 7.91 -33.93 -6.00
CA SER A 198 9.04 -34.67 -6.60
C SER A 198 10.35 -34.56 -5.80
N ALA A 199 10.55 -33.52 -5.03
CA ALA A 199 11.72 -33.35 -4.16
C ALA A 199 11.59 -34.14 -2.86
N LEU A 200 10.38 -34.23 -2.32
CA LEU A 200 10.06 -35.01 -1.13
C LEU A 200 10.19 -36.51 -1.42
N ASP A 201 9.67 -36.98 -2.56
CA ASP A 201 9.86 -38.36 -3.05
C ASP A 201 11.33 -38.82 -3.08
N LYS A 202 12.25 -37.90 -3.36
CA LYS A 202 13.71 -38.14 -3.43
C LYS A 202 14.43 -37.89 -2.10
N SER A 203 13.70 -37.53 -1.06
CA SER A 203 14.27 -37.21 0.24
C SER A 203 14.12 -38.35 1.25
N SER A 204 14.71 -38.18 2.43
CA SER A 204 14.48 -39.07 3.57
C SER A 204 13.07 -39.02 4.16
N LEU A 205 12.20 -38.19 3.61
CA LEU A 205 10.80 -38.06 4.04
C LEU A 205 9.88 -38.94 3.20
N ASN A 206 10.36 -39.50 2.10
CA ASN A 206 9.55 -40.31 1.20
C ASN A 206 8.78 -41.43 1.95
N SER A 207 7.51 -41.54 1.66
CA SER A 207 6.58 -42.51 2.27
C SER A 207 6.40 -42.36 3.80
N THR A 208 6.48 -41.15 4.32
CA THR A 208 6.23 -40.83 5.74
C THR A 208 4.99 -39.96 5.90
N ASP A 209 4.29 -40.06 7.04
CA ASP A 209 3.16 -39.20 7.41
C ASP A 209 3.56 -37.70 7.31
N ARG A 210 4.83 -37.40 7.53
CA ARG A 210 5.35 -36.02 7.46
C ARG A 210 5.43 -35.50 6.01
N GLU A 211 5.67 -36.34 5.05
CA GLU A 211 5.58 -35.98 3.63
C GLU A 211 4.13 -35.67 3.27
N ASP A 212 3.20 -36.51 3.69
CA ASP A 212 1.76 -36.30 3.46
C ASP A 212 1.29 -34.98 4.07
N ASP A 213 1.70 -34.66 5.30
CA ASP A 213 1.39 -33.40 5.96
C ASP A 213 1.93 -32.19 5.19
N ILE A 214 3.15 -32.26 4.66
CA ILE A 214 3.77 -31.18 3.87
C ILE A 214 3.02 -31.00 2.56
N ASN A 215 2.74 -32.09 1.84
CA ASN A 215 2.02 -32.06 0.58
C ASN A 215 0.58 -31.55 0.78
N ALA A 216 -0.10 -31.94 1.83
CA ALA A 216 -1.42 -31.41 2.19
C ALA A 216 -1.35 -29.89 2.46
N PHE A 217 -0.37 -29.43 3.24
CA PHE A 217 -0.21 -28.02 3.57
C PHE A 217 0.07 -27.14 2.32
N VAL A 218 0.91 -27.61 1.39
CA VAL A 218 1.21 -26.86 0.15
C VAL A 218 0.03 -26.94 -0.84
N LYS A 219 -0.72 -28.05 -0.85
CA LYS A 219 -1.97 -28.13 -1.60
C LYS A 219 -3.01 -27.12 -1.11
N GLU A 220 -3.13 -26.95 0.19
CA GLU A 220 -4.02 -25.94 0.78
C GLU A 220 -3.57 -24.52 0.44
N PHE A 221 -2.26 -24.24 0.45
CA PHE A 221 -1.72 -22.96 -0.02
C PHE A 221 -2.09 -22.70 -1.50
N ASP A 222 -1.90 -23.67 -2.38
CA ASP A 222 -2.29 -23.57 -3.79
C ASP A 222 -3.81 -23.29 -3.96
N GLN A 223 -4.64 -23.90 -3.13
CA GLN A 223 -6.08 -23.64 -3.12
C GLN A 223 -6.44 -22.24 -2.60
N GLU A 224 -5.71 -21.72 -1.61
CA GLU A 224 -5.92 -20.35 -1.12
C GLU A 224 -5.52 -19.30 -2.16
N VAL A 225 -4.42 -19.54 -2.88
CA VAL A 225 -4.00 -18.68 -4.00
C VAL A 225 -5.09 -18.63 -5.07
N ARG A 226 -5.65 -19.77 -5.47
CA ARG A 226 -6.75 -19.83 -6.45
C ARG A 226 -7.99 -19.10 -5.95
N ARG A 227 -8.36 -19.31 -4.70
CA ARG A 227 -9.50 -18.62 -4.09
C ARG A 227 -9.30 -17.10 -4.05
N LEU A 228 -8.09 -16.65 -3.75
CA LEU A 228 -7.74 -15.24 -3.79
C LEU A 228 -7.94 -14.67 -5.20
N HIS A 229 -7.46 -15.37 -6.24
CA HIS A 229 -7.60 -14.98 -7.64
C HIS A 229 -9.08 -14.93 -8.06
N ASP A 230 -9.85 -16.00 -7.84
CA ASP A 230 -11.29 -16.07 -8.17
C ASP A 230 -12.08 -14.94 -7.49
N ARG A 231 -11.79 -14.65 -6.22
CA ARG A 231 -12.48 -13.58 -5.48
C ARG A 231 -12.11 -12.19 -5.98
N PHE A 232 -10.87 -12.02 -6.44
CA PHE A 232 -10.43 -10.77 -7.05
C PHE A 232 -11.16 -10.54 -8.37
N ASP A 233 -11.26 -11.55 -9.23
CA ASP A 233 -11.99 -11.50 -10.50
C ASP A 233 -13.49 -11.22 -10.29
N ASP A 234 -14.06 -11.74 -9.21
CA ASP A 234 -15.43 -11.45 -8.77
C ASP A 234 -15.60 -10.04 -8.15
N HIS A 235 -14.57 -9.19 -8.18
CA HIS A 235 -14.54 -7.84 -7.56
C HIS A 235 -14.89 -7.83 -6.06
N LYS A 236 -14.59 -8.90 -5.34
CA LYS A 236 -14.79 -9.00 -3.89
C LYS A 236 -13.60 -8.40 -3.14
N SER A 237 -13.83 -7.99 -1.89
CA SER A 237 -12.72 -7.61 -1.02
C SER A 237 -11.85 -8.83 -0.73
N VAL A 238 -10.54 -8.73 -1.00
CA VAL A 238 -9.57 -9.82 -0.88
C VAL A 238 -8.46 -9.57 0.14
N ALA A 239 -8.55 -8.49 0.93
CA ALA A 239 -7.52 -8.15 1.91
C ALA A 239 -7.22 -9.30 2.89
N ALA A 240 -8.28 -9.95 3.42
CA ALA A 240 -8.12 -11.10 4.31
C ALA A 240 -7.53 -12.33 3.60
N ASP A 241 -7.86 -12.52 2.31
CA ASP A 241 -7.32 -13.63 1.52
C ASP A 241 -5.82 -13.40 1.22
N VAL A 242 -5.42 -12.15 0.91
CA VAL A 242 -4.01 -11.78 0.78
C VAL A 242 -3.23 -12.07 2.06
N GLN A 243 -3.78 -11.67 3.22
CA GLN A 243 -3.17 -11.96 4.52
C GLN A 243 -2.97 -13.47 4.73
N ALA A 244 -4.01 -14.28 4.47
CA ALA A 244 -3.96 -15.72 4.65
C ALA A 244 -2.90 -16.38 3.76
N VAL A 245 -2.83 -15.98 2.48
CA VAL A 245 -1.82 -16.46 1.52
C VAL A 245 -0.41 -16.12 2.00
N LEU A 246 -0.15 -14.87 2.43
CA LEU A 246 1.16 -14.43 2.90
C LEU A 246 1.57 -15.15 4.21
N ASP A 247 0.66 -15.30 5.16
CA ASP A 247 0.93 -16.03 6.42
C ASP A 247 1.29 -17.50 6.17
N ARG A 248 0.64 -18.14 5.21
CA ARG A 248 0.94 -19.52 4.86
C ARG A 248 2.27 -19.63 4.09
N ALA A 249 2.53 -18.68 3.20
CA ALA A 249 3.81 -18.58 2.48
C ALA A 249 5.01 -18.43 3.43
N ALA A 250 4.88 -17.67 4.50
CA ALA A 250 5.91 -17.54 5.54
C ALA A 250 6.29 -18.88 6.18
N ARG A 251 5.29 -19.74 6.41
CA ARG A 251 5.53 -21.09 6.96
C ARG A 251 6.23 -22.00 5.96
N ILE A 252 5.86 -21.89 4.68
CA ILE A 252 6.54 -22.62 3.59
C ILE A 252 8.00 -22.15 3.48
N ASP A 253 8.27 -20.84 3.49
CA ASP A 253 9.63 -20.29 3.43
C ASP A 253 10.50 -20.81 4.59
N SER A 254 9.95 -20.83 5.79
CA SER A 254 10.63 -21.38 6.97
C SER A 254 10.94 -22.87 6.83
N PHE A 255 10.11 -23.63 6.15
CA PHE A 255 10.37 -25.03 5.82
C PHE A 255 11.48 -25.16 4.75
N MET A 256 11.37 -24.42 3.65
CA MET A 256 12.34 -24.44 2.54
C MET A 256 13.75 -24.09 3.00
N ARG A 257 13.92 -23.11 3.86
CA ARG A 257 15.24 -22.73 4.43
C ARG A 257 15.88 -23.82 5.28
N ARG A 258 15.08 -24.61 5.99
CA ARG A 258 15.60 -25.69 6.87
C ARG A 258 15.93 -26.98 6.14
N ARG A 259 15.48 -27.12 4.90
CA ARG A 259 15.62 -28.34 4.11
C ARG A 259 16.39 -28.08 2.83
N GLY A 260 17.48 -28.79 2.64
CA GLY A 260 18.23 -28.81 1.38
C GLY A 260 17.48 -29.65 0.33
N LEU A 261 16.37 -29.14 -0.16
CA LEU A 261 15.59 -29.78 -1.22
C LEU A 261 16.28 -29.59 -2.58
N THR A 262 15.70 -30.20 -3.62
CA THR A 262 16.23 -30.11 -4.98
C THR A 262 16.31 -28.65 -5.46
N GLU A 263 17.31 -28.35 -6.28
CA GLU A 263 17.50 -27.02 -6.88
C GLU A 263 16.23 -26.52 -7.60
N ARG A 264 15.54 -27.43 -8.30
CA ARG A 264 14.28 -27.08 -8.97
C ARG A 264 13.21 -26.57 -7.99
N ALA A 265 12.99 -27.26 -6.87
CA ALA A 265 12.02 -26.82 -5.86
C ALA A 265 12.44 -25.48 -5.22
N GLN A 266 13.75 -25.27 -5.00
CA GLN A 266 14.26 -23.99 -4.49
C GLN A 266 14.05 -22.84 -5.50
N ASN A 267 14.28 -23.08 -6.77
CA ASN A 267 14.10 -22.07 -7.83
C ASN A 267 12.62 -21.72 -8.02
N ASP A 268 11.74 -22.74 -8.06
CA ASP A 268 10.30 -22.53 -8.19
C ASP A 268 9.74 -21.76 -6.97
N TRP A 269 10.22 -22.06 -5.75
CA TRP A 269 9.88 -21.29 -4.56
C TRP A 269 10.37 -19.84 -4.62
N SER A 270 11.62 -19.62 -5.05
CA SER A 270 12.21 -18.29 -5.18
C SER A 270 11.43 -17.41 -6.16
N ALA A 271 10.98 -17.98 -7.28
CA ALA A 271 10.17 -17.28 -8.28
C ALA A 271 8.79 -16.91 -7.71
N LEU A 272 8.13 -17.86 -7.03
CA LEU A 272 6.84 -17.62 -6.38
C LEU A 272 6.95 -16.56 -5.29
N ARG A 273 8.00 -16.62 -4.46
CA ARG A 273 8.29 -15.67 -3.40
C ARG A 273 8.44 -14.25 -3.94
N ALA A 274 9.13 -14.05 -5.06
CA ALA A 274 9.30 -12.73 -5.67
C ALA A 274 7.95 -12.08 -6.05
N ASN A 275 6.99 -12.86 -6.55
CA ASN A 275 5.64 -12.37 -6.84
C ASN A 275 4.82 -12.12 -5.57
N LEU A 276 5.00 -12.92 -4.53
CA LEU A 276 4.36 -12.69 -3.23
C LEU A 276 4.88 -11.41 -2.55
N ASP A 277 6.17 -11.08 -2.71
CA ASP A 277 6.73 -9.80 -2.26
C ASP A 277 6.06 -8.62 -2.98
N GLN A 278 5.86 -8.70 -4.30
CA GLN A 278 5.14 -7.68 -5.06
C GLN A 278 3.67 -7.56 -4.64
N LEU A 279 3.02 -8.69 -4.35
CA LEU A 279 1.64 -8.70 -3.83
C LEU A 279 1.55 -8.02 -2.47
N ALA A 280 2.49 -8.30 -1.56
CA ALA A 280 2.56 -7.67 -0.25
C ALA A 280 2.74 -6.15 -0.38
N GLU A 281 3.64 -5.70 -1.27
CA GLU A 281 3.85 -4.28 -1.56
C GLU A 281 2.58 -3.62 -2.11
N ALA A 282 1.90 -4.27 -3.08
CA ALA A 282 0.68 -3.75 -3.69
C ALA A 282 -0.47 -3.58 -2.69
N TYR A 283 -0.46 -4.35 -1.60
CA TYR A 283 -1.43 -4.26 -0.50
C TYR A 283 -0.87 -3.56 0.75
N SER A 284 0.24 -2.83 0.60
CA SER A 284 0.87 -2.05 1.70
C SER A 284 1.19 -2.90 2.94
N VAL A 285 1.50 -4.18 2.74
CA VAL A 285 1.87 -5.11 3.80
C VAL A 285 3.38 -5.12 4.00
N SER A 286 3.85 -4.79 5.19
CA SER A 286 5.25 -4.97 5.56
C SER A 286 5.54 -6.46 5.72
N TRP A 287 6.30 -7.00 4.79
CA TRP A 287 6.62 -8.42 4.71
C TRP A 287 8.10 -8.69 4.98
N ARG A 288 8.38 -9.68 5.80
CA ARG A 288 9.76 -10.16 6.05
C ARG A 288 9.75 -11.70 6.08
N TRP A 289 10.60 -12.27 5.28
CA TRP A 289 10.82 -13.71 5.20
C TRP A 289 11.69 -14.25 6.35
#